data_2fe01122e2891d895a07862ee496b529
#
_entry.id   2fe01122e2891d895a07862ee496b529
#
_cell.length_a   1.000
_cell.length_b   1.000
_cell.length_c   1.000
_cell.angle_alpha   90.00
_cell.angle_beta   90.00
_cell.angle_gamma   90.00
#
_symmetry.space_group_name_H-M   'P 1'
#
loop_
_entity.id
_entity.type
_entity.pdbx_description
1 polymer ?
#
loop_
_entity_poly.entity_id
_entity_poly.type
_entity_poly.pdbx_seq_one_letter_code
_entity_poly.pdbx_strand_id
1 'polypeptide(L)'
;AWENEAYLVLAEPGNADKFEIVTPKVSILAEPPVAVVDKNAKRHGTETVAKAYLEYLYSDEGQRLVAKHHYRPRNRQIAAEYANQFSHTELFTLKELEGNWDQAQKRHFSNGGLFDQLYQPGR
;
A
#
# COMPACT_ATOMS: atom_id res chain seq x y z
N ALA A 1 -9.53 5.96 -3.69
CA ALA A 1 -8.23 6.00 -4.37
C ALA A 1 -7.11 5.68 -3.37
N TRP A 2 -6.00 5.18 -3.86
CA TRP A 2 -4.77 5.10 -3.06
C TRP A 2 -4.19 6.49 -2.82
N GLU A 3 -3.53 6.70 -1.69
CA GLU A 3 -2.98 8.01 -1.32
C GLU A 3 -2.01 8.55 -2.39
N ASN A 4 -1.11 7.71 -2.91
CA ASN A 4 -0.18 8.07 -3.97
C ASN A 4 -0.89 8.49 -5.27
N GLU A 5 -2.00 7.84 -5.63
CA GLU A 5 -2.78 8.19 -6.82
C GLU A 5 -3.43 9.57 -6.66
N ALA A 6 -3.92 9.89 -5.47
CA ALA A 6 -4.48 11.21 -5.18
C ALA A 6 -3.42 12.32 -5.35
N TYR A 7 -2.18 12.11 -4.89
CA TYR A 7 -1.08 13.04 -5.14
C TYR A 7 -0.73 13.18 -6.62
N LEU A 8 -0.75 12.08 -7.37
CA LEU A 8 -0.49 12.10 -8.82
C LEU A 8 -1.55 12.91 -9.56
N VAL A 9 -2.83 12.77 -9.19
CA VAL A 9 -3.92 13.57 -9.77
C VAL A 9 -3.71 15.06 -9.52
N LEU A 10 -3.31 15.46 -8.31
CA LEU A 10 -3.02 16.88 -8.02
C LEU A 10 -1.80 17.42 -8.76
N ALA A 11 -0.84 16.57 -9.08
CA ALA A 11 0.36 16.97 -9.81
C ALA A 11 0.10 17.21 -11.32
N GLU A 12 -1.03 16.76 -11.84
CA GLU A 12 -1.40 17.02 -13.24
C GLU A 12 -1.73 18.50 -13.46
N PRO A 13 -1.29 19.10 -14.58
CA PRO A 13 -1.56 20.49 -14.89
C PRO A 13 -3.06 20.82 -14.88
N GLY A 14 -3.44 21.84 -14.12
CA GLY A 14 -4.81 22.32 -14.01
C GLY A 14 -5.72 21.54 -13.07
N ASN A 15 -5.18 20.62 -12.27
CA ASN A 15 -5.95 19.88 -11.29
C ASN A 15 -5.81 20.43 -9.86
N ALA A 16 -4.74 21.13 -9.53
CA ALA A 16 -4.48 21.64 -8.18
C ALA A 16 -5.62 22.53 -7.63
N ASP A 17 -6.29 23.30 -8.50
CA ASP A 17 -7.40 24.17 -8.12
C ASP A 17 -8.78 23.49 -8.18
N LYS A 18 -8.84 22.23 -8.67
CA LYS A 18 -10.11 21.51 -8.86
C LYS A 18 -10.34 20.41 -7.84
N PHE A 19 -9.27 19.89 -7.24
CA PHE A 19 -9.32 18.74 -6.35
C PHE A 19 -8.62 19.04 -5.03
N GLU A 20 -9.12 18.45 -3.97
CA GLU A 20 -8.55 18.47 -2.63
C GLU A 20 -8.37 17.02 -2.15
N ILE A 21 -7.25 16.72 -1.48
CA ILE A 21 -7.04 15.43 -0.82
C ILE A 21 -7.64 15.49 0.59
N VAL A 22 -8.69 14.73 0.81
CA VAL A 22 -9.25 14.50 2.13
C VAL A 22 -8.72 13.19 2.69
N THR A 23 -7.83 13.29 3.67
CA THR A 23 -7.26 12.12 4.36
C THR A 23 -8.16 11.70 5.51
N PRO A 24 -8.62 10.43 5.59
CA PRO A 24 -9.42 9.96 6.71
C PRO A 24 -8.62 9.96 8.01
N LYS A 25 -9.29 10.14 9.14
CA LYS A 25 -8.64 10.07 10.46
C LYS A 25 -8.05 8.71 10.76
N VAL A 26 -8.71 7.66 10.29
CA VAL A 26 -8.33 6.25 10.50
C VAL A 26 -8.35 5.54 9.16
N SER A 27 -7.34 4.72 8.88
CA SER A 27 -7.26 3.91 7.65
C SER A 27 -6.51 2.61 7.88
N ILE A 28 -6.68 1.66 6.95
CA ILE A 28 -5.93 0.41 7.00
C ILE A 28 -4.49 0.63 6.50
N LEU A 29 -3.53 0.05 7.22
CA LEU A 29 -2.16 -0.03 6.74
C LEU A 29 -2.07 -1.06 5.62
N ALA A 30 -1.80 -0.62 4.41
CA ALA A 30 -1.55 -1.50 3.28
C ALA A 30 -0.14 -2.10 3.39
N GLU A 31 -0.06 -3.41 3.56
CA GLU A 31 1.20 -4.15 3.70
C GLU A 31 1.33 -5.22 2.61
N PRO A 32 1.45 -4.84 1.32
CA PRO A 32 1.57 -5.80 0.23
C PRO A 32 2.89 -6.57 0.38
N PRO A 33 2.85 -7.91 0.51
CA PRO A 33 4.06 -8.71 0.59
C PRO A 33 4.74 -8.81 -0.78
N VAL A 34 6.07 -8.86 -0.77
CA VAL A 34 6.88 -9.13 -1.95
C VAL A 34 7.72 -10.37 -1.74
N ALA A 35 7.87 -11.19 -2.76
CA ALA A 35 8.66 -12.42 -2.70
C ALA A 35 9.31 -12.74 -4.04
N VAL A 36 10.47 -13.40 -3.99
CA VAL A 36 11.08 -14.00 -5.19
C VAL A 36 10.27 -15.22 -5.60
N VAL A 37 9.97 -15.34 -6.89
CA VAL A 37 9.40 -16.56 -7.45
C VAL A 37 10.54 -17.52 -7.79
N ASP A 38 10.95 -18.33 -6.82
CA ASP A 38 12.17 -19.16 -6.86
C ASP A 38 12.30 -20.01 -8.13
N LYS A 39 11.21 -20.68 -8.52
CA LYS A 39 11.21 -21.52 -9.72
C LYS A 39 11.57 -20.74 -10.99
N ASN A 40 11.06 -19.52 -11.11
CA ASN A 40 11.34 -18.67 -12.27
C ASN A 40 12.74 -18.06 -12.19
N ALA A 41 13.14 -17.58 -11.01
CA ALA A 41 14.47 -17.03 -10.80
C ALA A 41 15.56 -18.06 -11.09
N LYS A 42 15.42 -19.30 -10.61
CA LYS A 42 16.31 -20.42 -10.92
C LYS A 42 16.40 -20.69 -12.41
N ARG A 43 15.25 -20.82 -13.08
CA ARG A 43 15.21 -21.09 -14.52
C ARG A 43 15.95 -20.04 -15.35
N HIS A 44 15.93 -18.79 -14.92
CA HIS A 44 16.58 -17.67 -15.60
C HIS A 44 17.96 -17.32 -15.06
N GLY A 45 18.45 -17.99 -14.01
CA GLY A 45 19.73 -17.67 -13.37
C GLY A 45 19.75 -16.28 -12.71
N THR A 46 18.60 -15.76 -12.27
CA THR A 46 18.45 -14.39 -11.75
C THR A 46 18.20 -14.34 -10.24
N GLU A 47 18.42 -15.42 -9.50
CA GLU A 47 18.14 -15.52 -8.07
C GLU A 47 18.83 -14.42 -7.26
N THR A 48 20.13 -14.22 -7.50
CA THR A 48 20.92 -13.19 -6.80
C THR A 48 20.41 -11.78 -7.10
N VAL A 49 20.12 -11.48 -8.35
CA VAL A 49 19.62 -10.15 -8.77
C VAL A 49 18.21 -9.89 -8.22
N ALA A 50 17.34 -10.89 -8.27
CA ALA A 50 15.98 -10.80 -7.73
C ALA A 50 16.00 -10.52 -6.22
N LYS A 51 16.86 -11.22 -5.48
CA LYS A 51 17.04 -10.98 -4.05
C LYS A 51 17.57 -9.60 -3.76
N ALA A 52 18.65 -9.20 -4.45
CA ALA A 52 19.25 -7.87 -4.29
C ALA A 52 18.26 -6.74 -4.58
N TYR A 53 17.40 -6.90 -5.60
CA TYR A 53 16.33 -5.95 -5.89
C TYR A 53 15.34 -5.81 -4.74
N LEU A 54 14.86 -6.92 -4.16
CA LEU A 54 13.94 -6.86 -3.04
C LEU A 54 14.59 -6.26 -1.78
N GLU A 55 15.87 -6.57 -1.52
CA GLU A 55 16.62 -5.97 -0.41
C GLU A 55 16.82 -4.47 -0.61
N TYR A 56 17.07 -4.03 -1.85
CA TYR A 56 17.18 -2.61 -2.18
C TYR A 56 15.93 -1.80 -1.83
N LEU A 57 14.73 -2.36 -1.98
CA LEU A 57 13.47 -1.69 -1.60
C LEU A 57 13.43 -1.28 -0.12
N TYR A 58 14.20 -1.95 0.73
CA TYR A 58 14.31 -1.67 2.17
C TYR A 58 15.55 -0.87 2.55
N SER A 59 16.43 -0.55 1.59
CA SER A 59 17.56 0.36 1.81
C SER A 59 17.07 1.79 2.04
N ASP A 60 17.90 2.62 2.66
CA ASP A 60 17.57 4.04 2.88
C ASP A 60 17.30 4.77 1.56
N GLU A 61 18.08 4.46 0.51
CA GLU A 61 17.89 5.02 -0.82
C GLU A 61 16.55 4.57 -1.42
N GLY A 62 16.26 3.27 -1.39
CA GLY A 62 14.98 2.71 -1.84
C GLY A 62 13.81 3.33 -1.10
N GLN A 63 13.91 3.51 0.21
CA GLN A 63 12.85 4.12 1.03
C GLN A 63 12.66 5.63 0.73
N ARG A 64 13.72 6.36 0.38
CA ARG A 64 13.58 7.74 -0.10
C ARG A 64 12.90 7.81 -1.47
N LEU A 65 13.19 6.86 -2.37
CA LEU A 65 12.46 6.75 -3.65
C LEU A 65 10.97 6.43 -3.41
N VAL A 66 10.65 5.52 -2.49
CA VAL A 66 9.29 5.23 -2.07
C VAL A 66 8.56 6.51 -1.65
N ALA A 67 9.16 7.31 -0.76
CA ALA A 67 8.57 8.57 -0.30
C ALA A 67 8.44 9.60 -1.44
N LYS A 68 9.45 9.74 -2.29
CA LYS A 68 9.43 10.63 -3.46
C LYS A 68 8.27 10.34 -4.43
N HIS A 69 7.85 9.07 -4.51
CA HIS A 69 6.71 8.63 -5.31
C HIS A 69 5.41 8.54 -4.52
N HIS A 70 5.31 9.28 -3.40
CA HIS A 70 4.10 9.41 -2.58
C HIS A 70 3.63 8.12 -1.89
N TYR A 71 4.55 7.18 -1.66
CA TYR A 71 4.30 6.03 -0.79
C TYR A 71 4.89 6.28 0.59
N ARG A 72 4.21 5.87 1.64
CA ARG A 72 4.69 6.01 3.02
C ARG A 72 5.86 5.05 3.29
N PRO A 73 7.07 5.55 3.58
CA PRO A 73 8.22 4.68 3.83
C PRO A 73 8.06 3.92 5.16
N ARG A 74 8.54 2.68 5.21
CA ARG A 74 8.56 1.88 6.45
C ARG A 74 9.70 2.25 7.39
N ASN A 75 10.81 2.73 6.86
CA ASN A 75 11.93 3.20 7.67
C ASN A 75 11.52 4.45 8.42
N ARG A 76 11.54 4.41 9.77
CA ARG A 76 11.08 5.52 10.62
C ARG A 76 11.91 6.80 10.47
N GLN A 77 13.22 6.66 10.22
CA GLN A 77 14.09 7.82 10.01
C GLN A 77 13.73 8.51 8.70
N ILE A 78 13.59 7.74 7.61
CA ILE A 78 13.17 8.26 6.32
C ILE A 78 11.74 8.81 6.39
N ALA A 79 10.83 8.15 7.09
CA ALA A 79 9.48 8.67 7.30
C ALA A 79 9.48 10.05 7.98
N ALA A 80 10.39 10.29 8.93
CA ALA A 80 10.55 11.59 9.58
C ALA A 80 11.07 12.68 8.63
N GLU A 81 11.97 12.33 7.69
CA GLU A 81 12.45 13.25 6.64
C GLU A 81 11.29 13.78 5.77
N TYR A 82 10.24 12.98 5.57
CA TYR A 82 9.08 13.27 4.71
C TYR A 82 7.79 13.53 5.50
N ALA A 83 7.87 13.80 6.80
CA ALA A 83 6.69 13.97 7.66
C ALA A 83 5.72 15.05 7.17
N ASN A 84 6.23 16.11 6.54
CA ASN A 84 5.40 17.20 6.01
C ASN A 84 4.67 16.84 4.69
N GLN A 85 5.05 15.73 4.04
CA GLN A 85 4.43 15.30 2.79
C GLN A 85 3.11 14.57 3.02
N PHE A 86 3.00 13.87 4.15
CA PHE A 86 1.86 12.99 4.42
C PHE A 86 1.02 13.53 5.56
N SER A 87 -0.29 13.62 5.34
CA SER A 87 -1.24 13.97 6.41
C SER A 87 -1.23 12.92 7.52
N HIS A 88 -1.47 13.36 8.74
CA HIS A 88 -1.61 12.42 9.86
C HIS A 88 -2.86 11.56 9.69
N THR A 89 -2.69 10.25 9.78
CA THR A 89 -3.80 9.28 9.83
C THR A 89 -3.42 8.15 10.79
N GLU A 90 -4.36 7.71 11.59
CA GLU A 90 -4.20 6.53 12.43
C GLU A 90 -4.33 5.28 11.57
N LEU A 91 -3.32 4.42 11.60
CA LEU A 91 -3.26 3.21 10.77
C LEU A 91 -3.45 1.97 11.64
N PHE A 92 -4.38 1.13 11.25
CA PHE A 92 -4.56 -0.21 11.82
C PHE A 92 -4.17 -1.30 10.83
N THR A 93 -3.72 -2.42 11.33
CA THR A 93 -3.35 -3.58 10.53
C THR A 93 -4.55 -4.51 10.31
N LEU A 94 -4.50 -5.32 9.26
CA LEU A 94 -5.49 -6.39 9.07
C LEU A 94 -5.53 -7.34 10.28
N LYS A 95 -4.38 -7.60 10.92
CA LYS A 95 -4.30 -8.46 12.09
C LYS A 95 -5.06 -7.91 13.29
N GLU A 96 -5.00 -6.59 13.50
CA GLU A 96 -5.76 -5.93 14.58
C GLU A 96 -7.27 -5.95 14.33
N LEU A 97 -7.70 -5.83 13.07
CA LEU A 97 -9.11 -5.80 12.71
C LEU A 97 -9.74 -7.20 12.60
N GLU A 98 -9.07 -8.13 11.94
CA GLU A 98 -9.64 -9.42 11.50
C GLU A 98 -8.85 -10.64 12.03
N GLY A 99 -7.73 -10.44 12.73
CA GLY A 99 -6.89 -11.51 13.24
C GLY A 99 -5.94 -12.09 12.18
N ASN A 100 -6.44 -12.52 11.02
CA ASN A 100 -5.63 -13.04 9.90
C ASN A 100 -6.39 -12.97 8.56
N TRP A 101 -5.66 -13.24 7.47
CA TRP A 101 -6.21 -13.21 6.12
C TRP A 101 -7.31 -14.22 5.86
N ASP A 102 -7.24 -15.42 6.44
CA ASP A 102 -8.28 -16.46 6.25
C ASP A 102 -9.60 -16.04 6.89
N GLN A 103 -9.55 -15.40 8.05
CA GLN A 103 -10.74 -14.85 8.72
C GLN A 103 -11.31 -13.67 7.93
N ALA A 104 -10.46 -12.76 7.46
CA ALA A 104 -10.88 -11.66 6.62
C ALA A 104 -11.56 -12.16 5.33
N GLN A 105 -10.95 -13.12 4.63
CA GLN A 105 -11.49 -13.71 3.42
C GLN A 105 -12.85 -14.37 3.70
N LYS A 106 -12.97 -15.12 4.79
CA LYS A 106 -14.20 -15.80 5.17
C LYS A 106 -15.33 -14.83 5.48
N ARG A 107 -15.03 -13.77 6.23
CA ARG A 107 -16.01 -12.77 6.66
C ARG A 107 -16.50 -11.91 5.50
N HIS A 108 -15.57 -11.45 4.67
CA HIS A 108 -15.87 -10.44 3.65
C HIS A 108 -16.27 -11.04 2.30
N PHE A 109 -15.62 -12.13 1.86
CA PHE A 109 -15.66 -12.60 0.47
C PHE A 109 -16.13 -14.03 0.28
N SER A 110 -16.52 -14.78 1.33
CA SER A 110 -17.20 -16.06 1.16
C SER A 110 -18.63 -15.85 0.64
N ASN A 111 -19.23 -16.91 0.09
CA ASN A 111 -20.63 -16.87 -0.35
C ASN A 111 -21.54 -16.42 0.80
N GLY A 112 -22.28 -15.35 0.59
CA GLY A 112 -23.10 -14.72 1.63
C GLY A 112 -22.31 -13.85 2.63
N GLY A 113 -21.03 -13.60 2.38
CA GLY A 113 -20.19 -12.70 3.16
C GLY A 113 -20.61 -11.23 3.08
N LEU A 114 -19.90 -10.36 3.80
CA LEU A 114 -20.27 -8.94 3.87
C LEU A 114 -20.32 -8.27 2.49
N PHE A 115 -19.45 -8.65 1.57
CA PHE A 115 -19.44 -8.11 0.21
C PHE A 115 -20.76 -8.43 -0.52
N ASP A 116 -21.21 -9.68 -0.47
CA ASP A 116 -22.48 -10.11 -1.11
C ASP A 116 -23.71 -9.43 -0.48
N GLN A 117 -23.65 -9.15 0.84
CA GLN A 117 -24.73 -8.47 1.55
C GLN A 117 -24.82 -6.98 1.19
N LEU A 118 -23.66 -6.33 0.95
CA LEU A 118 -23.60 -4.90 0.60
C LEU A 118 -23.79 -4.67 -0.90
N TYR A 119 -23.27 -5.56 -1.71
CA TYR A 119 -23.37 -5.50 -3.17
C TYR A 119 -24.54 -6.35 -3.67
N GLN A 120 -25.74 -5.78 -3.63
CA GLN A 120 -26.93 -6.37 -4.25
C GLN A 120 -27.19 -5.65 -5.58
N PRO A 121 -26.82 -6.22 -6.75
CA PRO A 121 -27.16 -5.62 -8.03
C PRO A 121 -28.69 -5.65 -8.20
N GLY A 122 -29.32 -4.49 -8.16
CA GLY A 122 -30.75 -4.35 -8.49
C GLY A 122 -31.69 -3.93 -7.37
N ARG A 123 -31.20 -3.34 -6.28
CA ARG A 123 -32.04 -2.54 -5.35
C ARG A 123 -31.78 -1.06 -5.49
#